data_915ae5ed420c5381980a03995db9b452
#
_entry.id   915ae5ed420c5381980a03995db9b452
#
_cell.length_a   1.000
_cell.length_b   1.000
_cell.length_c   1.000
_cell.angle_alpha   90.00
_cell.angle_beta   90.00
_cell.angle_gamma   90.00
#
_symmetry.space_group_name_H-M   'P 1'
#
loop_
_entity.id
_entity.type
_entity.pdbx_description
1 polymer ?
#
loop_
_entity_poly.entity_id
_entity_poly.type
_entity_poly.pdbx_seq_one_letter_code
_entity_poly.pdbx_strand_id
1 'polypeptide(L)' 'MRPRQRSMAQWTVTGSFLARRADWQTFRKTCEASSADQAKEWALSEIGGCHGVSRRQIRIESVVEAAA' A
#
# COMPACT_ATOMS: atom_id res chain seq x y z
N MET A 1 27.83 10.46 7.94
CA MET A 1 27.39 10.25 7.74
C MET A 1 26.52 10.17 7.77
N ARG A 2 25.82 9.96 7.76
CA ARG A 2 25.00 9.75 7.66
C ARG A 2 24.17 9.60 7.27
N PRO A 3 23.90 9.35 7.13
CA PRO A 3 23.02 9.09 6.69
C PRO A 3 22.11 8.97 6.61
N ARG A 4 21.63 8.68 6.67
CA ARG A 4 20.81 8.50 6.59
C ARG A 4 19.96 8.49 6.30
N GLN A 5 19.81 8.41 6.18
CA GLN A 5 18.92 8.47 6.05
C GLN A 5 18.08 8.12 5.49
N ARG A 6 17.66 7.45 5.71
CA ARG A 6 16.77 7.05 5.08
C ARG A 6 15.88 7.99 4.77
N SER A 7 15.79 8.46 3.78
CA SER A 7 14.78 9.38 3.57
C SER A 7 13.52 8.66 3.20
N MET A 8 12.47 9.10 3.79
CA MET A 8 11.17 8.58 3.45
C MET A 8 10.74 9.20 2.15
N ALA A 9 10.23 8.40 1.27
CA ALA A 9 9.69 8.87 0.00
C ALA A 9 8.21 8.59 -0.02
N GLN A 10 7.50 9.27 -0.89
CA GLN A 10 6.09 8.99 -1.06
C GLN A 10 5.91 7.89 -2.07
N TRP A 11 5.06 6.96 -1.72
CA TRP A 11 4.79 5.81 -2.58
C TRP A 11 3.30 5.73 -2.84
N THR A 12 2.96 5.37 -4.05
CA THR A 12 1.57 5.14 -4.42
C THR A 12 1.37 3.65 -4.62
N VAL A 13 0.45 3.09 -3.88
CA VAL A 13 0.14 1.68 -3.94
C VAL A 13 -1.23 1.54 -4.57
N THR A 14 -1.31 0.83 -5.67
CA THR A 14 -2.58 0.57 -6.31
C THR A 14 -2.84 -0.92 -6.34
N GLY A 15 -4.08 -1.27 -6.29
CA GLY A 15 -4.46 -2.65 -6.32
C GLY A 15 -5.96 -2.77 -6.19
N SER A 16 -6.40 -3.93 -5.73
CA SER A 16 -7.82 -4.15 -5.52
C SER A 16 -8.01 -5.02 -4.29
N PHE A 17 -9.18 -4.96 -3.75
CA PHE A 17 -9.52 -5.79 -2.61
C PHE A 17 -10.92 -6.33 -2.81
N LEU A 18 -11.16 -7.46 -2.18
CA LEU A 18 -12.45 -8.12 -2.29
C LEU A 18 -13.38 -7.55 -1.24
N ALA A 19 -14.29 -6.72 -1.69
CA ALA A 19 -15.29 -6.17 -0.80
C ALA A 19 -16.32 -7.25 -0.55
N ARG A 20 -17.31 -6.94 0.24
CA ARG A 20 -18.31 -7.93 0.56
C ARG A 20 -18.97 -8.43 -0.72
N ARG A 21 -19.43 -9.65 -0.70
CA ARG A 21 -20.12 -10.28 -1.81
C ARG A 21 -19.29 -10.47 -3.05
N ALA A 22 -18.03 -10.75 -2.86
CA ALA A 22 -17.13 -11.07 -3.96
C ALA A 22 -17.03 -9.93 -4.97
N ASP A 23 -17.12 -8.72 -4.49
CA ASP A 23 -17.05 -7.54 -5.33
C ASP A 23 -15.66 -6.94 -5.22
N TRP A 24 -14.87 -7.02 -6.28
CA TRP A 24 -13.52 -6.49 -6.27
C TRP A 24 -13.53 -5.00 -6.54
N GLN A 25 -12.91 -4.25 -5.66
CA GLN A 25 -12.83 -2.81 -5.82
C GLN A 25 -11.39 -2.37 -5.87
N THR A 26 -11.11 -1.40 -6.72
CA THR A 26 -9.76 -0.88 -6.84
C THR A 26 -9.51 0.16 -5.77
N PHE A 27 -8.24 0.29 -5.41
CA PHE A 27 -7.85 1.32 -4.46
C PHE A 27 -6.54 1.94 -4.88
N ARG A 28 -6.33 3.13 -4.38
CA ARG A 28 -5.07 3.81 -4.57
C ARG A 28 -4.75 4.51 -3.27
N LYS A 29 -3.62 4.17 -2.68
CA LYS A 29 -3.19 4.75 -1.42
C LYS A 29 -1.81 5.34 -1.58
N THR A 30 -1.60 6.47 -0.94
CA THR A 30 -0.30 7.12 -0.93
C THR A 30 0.21 7.13 0.49
N CYS A 31 1.46 6.79 0.65
CA CYS A 31 2.06 6.77 1.97
C CYS A 31 3.52 7.14 1.89
N GLU A 32 4.09 7.41 3.05
CA GLU A 32 5.52 7.62 3.15
C GLU A 32 6.18 6.34 3.64
N ALA A 33 7.19 5.93 2.93
CA ALA A 33 7.91 4.72 3.30
C ALA A 33 9.32 4.81 2.76
N SER A 34 10.19 3.98 3.30
CA SER A 34 11.56 3.98 2.86
C SER A 34 11.81 2.97 1.75
N SER A 35 10.84 2.12 1.47
CA SER A 35 10.99 1.14 0.40
C SER A 35 9.62 0.71 -0.08
N ALA A 36 9.62 0.06 -1.24
CA ALA A 36 8.38 -0.45 -1.83
C ALA A 36 7.73 -1.49 -0.92
N ASP A 37 8.55 -2.35 -0.32
CA ASP A 37 8.02 -3.38 0.56
C ASP A 37 7.31 -2.76 1.75
N GLN A 38 7.88 -1.72 2.30
CA GLN A 38 7.28 -1.06 3.43
C GLN A 38 5.97 -0.41 3.04
N ALA A 39 5.94 0.22 1.88
CA ALA A 39 4.71 0.84 1.38
C ALA A 39 3.63 -0.20 1.18
N LYS A 40 4.01 -1.34 0.64
CA LYS A 40 3.06 -2.42 0.40
C LYS A 40 2.47 -2.95 1.71
N GLU A 41 3.33 -3.15 2.70
CA GLU A 41 2.85 -3.62 4.00
C GLU A 41 1.90 -2.62 4.63
N TRP A 42 2.23 -1.35 4.51
CA TRP A 42 1.38 -0.31 5.04
C TRP A 42 0.00 -0.36 4.37
N ALA A 43 -0.02 -0.50 3.05
CA ALA A 43 -1.27 -0.53 2.32
C ALA A 43 -2.12 -1.73 2.71
N LEU A 44 -1.47 -2.89 2.86
CA LEU A 44 -2.19 -4.08 3.27
C LEU A 44 -2.83 -3.90 4.64
N SER A 45 -2.09 -3.27 5.53
CA SER A 45 -2.58 -3.01 6.87
C SER A 45 -3.74 -2.04 6.85
N GLU A 46 -3.63 -0.99 6.06
CA GLU A 46 -4.68 0.02 5.96
C GLU A 46 -5.96 -0.56 5.40
N ILE A 47 -5.84 -1.26 4.29
CA ILE A 47 -7.03 -1.83 3.66
C ILE A 47 -7.65 -2.88 4.57
N GLY A 48 -6.84 -3.72 5.16
CA GLY A 48 -7.35 -4.73 6.05
C GLY A 48 -8.05 -4.14 7.25
N GLY A 49 -7.46 -3.11 7.84
CA GLY A 49 -8.06 -2.48 9.00
C GLY A 49 -9.31 -1.70 8.69
N CYS A 50 -9.27 -0.92 7.61
CA CYS A 50 -10.41 -0.07 7.27
C CYS A 50 -11.59 -0.84 6.72
N HIS A 51 -11.31 -1.87 5.94
CA HIS A 51 -12.39 -2.57 5.25
C HIS A 51 -12.67 -3.95 5.80
N GLY A 52 -11.93 -4.36 6.79
CA GLY A 52 -12.17 -5.64 7.42
C GLY A 52 -11.92 -6.83 6.51
N VAL A 53 -10.99 -6.70 5.58
CA VAL A 53 -10.68 -7.79 4.68
C VAL A 53 -9.35 -8.39 5.06
N SER A 54 -9.15 -9.65 4.75
CA SER A 54 -7.89 -10.31 5.05
C SER A 54 -6.90 -10.03 3.95
N ARG A 55 -5.62 -10.30 4.24
CA ARG A 55 -4.58 -10.06 3.27
C ARG A 55 -4.78 -10.86 2.00
N ARG A 56 -5.38 -12.03 2.12
CA ARG A 56 -5.64 -12.85 0.96
C ARG A 56 -6.67 -12.25 0.03
N GLN A 57 -7.44 -11.31 0.53
CA GLN A 57 -8.47 -10.65 -0.24
C GLN A 57 -8.00 -9.31 -0.77
N ILE A 58 -6.72 -9.07 -0.74
CA ILE A 58 -6.14 -7.83 -1.22
C ILE A 58 -5.09 -8.17 -2.26
N ARG A 59 -5.15 -7.51 -3.39
CA ARG A 59 -4.17 -7.68 -4.45
C ARG A 59 -3.45 -6.37 -4.67
N ILE A 60 -2.15 -6.41 -4.56
CA ILE A 60 -1.33 -5.25 -4.86
C ILE A 60 -0.92 -5.35 -6.31
N GLU A 61 -1.28 -4.36 -7.09
CA GLU A 61 -0.97 -4.39 -8.51
C GLU A 61 0.29 -3.62 -8.83
N SER A 62 0.49 -2.50 -8.17
CA SER A 62 1.72 -1.79 -8.39
C SER A 62 2.05 -0.92 -7.19
N VAL A 63 3.33 -0.75 -6.99
CA VAL A 63 3.84 0.12 -5.94
C VAL A 63 4.88 0.99 -6.61
N VAL A 64 4.60 2.28 -6.69
CA VAL A 64 5.43 3.20 -7.44
C VAL A 64 5.85 4.33 -6.52
N GLU A 65 7.11 4.67 -6.61
CA GLU A 65 7.58 5.81 -5.86
C GLU A 65 7.11 7.07 -6.55
N ALA A 66 6.36 7.88 -5.81
CA ALA A 66 5.87 9.13 -6.36
C ALA A 66 7.02 10.13 -6.38
N ALA A 67 7.17 10.79 -7.49
CA ALA A 67 8.20 11.78 -7.60
C ALA A 67 7.89 12.92 -6.65
N ALA A 68 8.90 13.36 -5.97
CA ALA A 68 8.71 14.43 -5.00
C ALA A 68 8.45 15.74 -5.69
#